data_ac8c76ba50f5ad6f43173fccce77a4f6
#
_entry.id   ac8c76ba50f5ad6f43173fccce77a4f6
#
_cell.length_a   1.000
_cell.length_b   1.000
_cell.length_c   1.000
_cell.angle_alpha   90.00
_cell.angle_beta   90.00
_cell.angle_gamma   90.00
#
_symmetry.space_group_name_H-M   'P 1'
#
loop_
_entity.id
_entity.type
_entity.pdbx_description
1 polymer ?
#
loop_
_entity_poly.entity_id
_entity_poly.type
_entity_poly.pdbx_seq_one_letter_code
_entity_poly.pdbx_strand_id
1 'polypeptide(L)'
;NSRFGVYNKIEDKPEYLYKYSDNQYLRSNKIGALLNFAYIRGNSRYYFRNIFNRIGTSKYTQREGWQNISSLYLQEKFEYDRYTRNSYSGQISGVHDILNGKIDWETGYSYADRIQPDRRIINREQNDLVGDPCYGKMGIDQNNIERCSTKLHENIGSAGINYSQLLINNKNRDGYLLEVKAGIYGDYRGRKYDTKDFYYRFIES
;
A
#
# COMPACT_ATOMS: atom_id res chain seq x y z
N ASN A 1 -21.83 -6.08 -7.39
CA ASN A 1 -22.39 -6.10 -8.76
C ASN A 1 -21.87 -4.90 -9.52
N SER A 2 -21.32 -5.11 -10.72
CA SER A 2 -20.96 -4.04 -11.63
C SER A 2 -21.71 -4.19 -12.95
N ARG A 3 -22.21 -3.07 -13.45
CA ARG A 3 -22.96 -3.02 -14.72
C ARG A 3 -22.67 -1.70 -15.41
N PHE A 4 -22.56 -1.76 -16.72
CA PHE A 4 -22.45 -0.60 -17.59
C PHE A 4 -23.34 -0.80 -18.80
N GLY A 5 -24.00 0.25 -19.24
CA GLY A 5 -24.91 0.21 -20.39
C GLY A 5 -24.92 1.53 -21.11
N VAL A 6 -25.47 1.50 -22.28
CA VAL A 6 -25.77 2.66 -23.13
C VAL A 6 -27.28 2.75 -23.34
N TYR A 7 -27.76 3.96 -23.59
CA TYR A 7 -29.15 4.16 -23.95
C TYR A 7 -29.33 3.96 -25.45
N ASN A 8 -30.09 2.94 -25.83
CA ASN A 8 -30.44 2.68 -27.23
C ASN A 8 -31.62 3.57 -27.63
N LYS A 9 -31.33 4.63 -28.42
CA LYS A 9 -32.34 5.60 -28.86
C LYS A 9 -33.34 5.03 -29.89
N ILE A 10 -32.98 3.95 -30.58
CA ILE A 10 -33.85 3.33 -31.59
C ILE A 10 -34.92 2.50 -30.90
N GLU A 11 -34.57 1.75 -29.89
CA GLU A 11 -35.46 0.88 -29.13
C GLU A 11 -36.06 1.52 -27.88
N ASP A 12 -35.65 2.77 -27.60
CA ASP A 12 -36.07 3.58 -26.43
C ASP A 12 -35.89 2.86 -25.07
N LYS A 13 -34.78 2.12 -24.95
CA LYS A 13 -34.49 1.34 -23.74
C LYS A 13 -32.99 1.34 -23.36
N PRO A 14 -32.65 1.16 -22.07
CA PRO A 14 -31.28 0.93 -21.69
C PRO A 14 -30.80 -0.45 -22.12
N GLU A 15 -29.62 -0.50 -22.74
CA GLU A 15 -28.94 -1.72 -23.15
C GLU A 15 -27.68 -1.88 -22.36
N TYR A 16 -27.49 -3.04 -21.67
CA TYR A 16 -26.30 -3.30 -20.89
C TYR A 16 -25.21 -3.88 -21.79
N LEU A 17 -24.02 -3.26 -21.73
CA LEU A 17 -22.81 -3.77 -22.37
C LEU A 17 -22.14 -4.85 -21.53
N TYR A 18 -22.27 -4.79 -20.22
CA TYR A 18 -21.87 -5.87 -19.33
C TYR A 18 -22.67 -5.85 -18.03
N LYS A 19 -22.78 -7.02 -17.42
CA LYS A 19 -23.39 -7.20 -16.10
C LYS A 19 -22.65 -8.30 -15.37
N TYR A 20 -21.95 -7.94 -14.28
CA TYR A 20 -21.16 -8.85 -13.46
C TYR A 20 -21.63 -8.89 -12.02
N SER A 21 -21.51 -10.06 -11.41
CA SER A 21 -21.61 -10.28 -9.98
C SER A 21 -20.24 -10.67 -9.43
N ASP A 22 -19.78 -9.96 -8.41
CA ASP A 22 -18.49 -10.20 -7.78
C ASP A 22 -18.71 -10.75 -6.37
N ASN A 23 -18.15 -11.92 -6.08
CA ASN A 23 -18.02 -12.48 -4.76
C ASN A 23 -16.58 -12.33 -4.29
N GLN A 24 -16.36 -11.62 -3.18
CA GLN A 24 -15.02 -11.36 -2.67
C GLN A 24 -14.88 -11.89 -1.25
N TYR A 25 -13.87 -12.72 -1.04
CA TYR A 25 -13.48 -13.24 0.26
C TYR A 25 -12.15 -12.61 0.66
N LEU A 26 -12.17 -11.84 1.76
CA LEU A 26 -11.02 -11.14 2.30
C LEU A 26 -10.68 -11.64 3.69
N ARG A 27 -9.43 -12.08 3.88
CA ARG A 27 -8.87 -12.40 5.19
C ARG A 27 -7.66 -11.53 5.45
N SER A 28 -7.66 -10.81 6.57
CA SER A 28 -6.55 -9.94 6.97
C SER A 28 -6.14 -10.25 8.41
N ASN A 29 -4.83 -10.46 8.62
CA ASN A 29 -4.22 -10.61 9.92
C ASN A 29 -3.28 -9.43 10.15
N LYS A 30 -3.36 -8.81 11.35
CA LYS A 30 -2.53 -7.66 11.72
C LYS A 30 -1.84 -7.97 13.04
N ILE A 31 -0.54 -7.70 13.10
CA ILE A 31 0.27 -7.79 14.31
C ILE A 31 1.03 -6.48 14.42
N GLY A 32 1.03 -5.89 15.61
CA GLY A 32 1.79 -4.69 15.92
C GLY A 32 2.50 -4.84 17.27
N ALA A 33 3.67 -4.24 17.38
CA ALA A 33 4.42 -4.13 18.62
C ALA A 33 4.92 -2.69 18.77
N LEU A 34 4.86 -2.19 19.99
CA LEU A 34 5.35 -0.88 20.39
C LEU A 34 6.28 -1.05 21.57
N LEU A 35 7.47 -0.43 21.51
CA LEU A 35 8.43 -0.46 22.59
C LEU A 35 9.08 0.92 22.75
N ASN A 36 8.83 1.57 23.88
CA ASN A 36 9.35 2.91 24.16
C ASN A 36 10.08 2.91 25.49
N PHE A 37 11.23 3.56 25.52
CA PHE A 37 12.00 3.83 26.74
C PHE A 37 12.29 5.32 26.86
N ALA A 38 12.29 5.81 28.09
CA ALA A 38 12.77 7.13 28.44
C ALA A 38 13.82 6.99 29.55
N TYR A 39 14.94 7.67 29.40
CA TYR A 39 16.01 7.73 30.39
C TYR A 39 16.35 9.18 30.69
N ILE A 40 16.33 9.53 31.95
CA ILE A 40 16.58 10.90 32.42
C ILE A 40 17.80 10.86 33.36
N ARG A 41 18.78 11.72 33.07
CA ARG A 41 19.99 11.88 33.92
C ARG A 41 20.39 13.36 33.98
N GLY A 42 20.23 13.97 35.16
CA GLY A 42 20.51 15.40 35.32
C GLY A 42 19.69 16.24 34.34
N ASN A 43 20.37 17.05 33.55
CA ASN A 43 19.78 17.95 32.58
C ASN A 43 19.57 17.29 31.18
N SER A 44 19.71 15.97 31.11
CA SER A 44 19.64 15.23 29.85
C SER A 44 18.50 14.23 29.88
N ARG A 45 17.74 14.17 28.79
CA ARG A 45 16.61 13.26 28.56
C ARG A 45 16.80 12.53 27.25
N TYR A 46 16.71 11.22 27.29
CA TYR A 46 16.85 10.36 26.11
C TYR A 46 15.58 9.58 25.91
N TYR A 47 15.17 9.44 24.66
CA TYR A 47 13.99 8.70 24.27
C TYR A 47 14.34 7.69 23.18
N PHE A 48 13.88 6.48 23.37
CA PHE A 48 13.95 5.41 22.38
C PHE A 48 12.53 4.96 22.08
N ARG A 49 12.11 5.13 20.85
CA ARG A 49 10.75 4.85 20.38
C ARG A 49 10.80 3.89 19.22
N ASN A 50 10.03 2.81 19.30
CA ASN A 50 9.98 1.80 18.24
C ASN A 50 8.57 1.34 18.03
N ILE A 51 8.23 1.17 16.77
CA ILE A 51 6.98 0.58 16.34
C ILE A 51 7.23 -0.41 15.21
N PHE A 52 6.63 -1.57 15.33
CA PHE A 52 6.61 -2.58 14.29
C PHE A 52 5.18 -2.96 13.97
N ASN A 53 4.86 -3.07 12.68
CA ASN A 53 3.57 -3.55 12.21
C ASN A 53 3.76 -4.55 11.08
N ARG A 54 2.94 -5.59 11.09
CA ARG A 54 2.83 -6.56 10.01
C ARG A 54 1.37 -6.78 9.66
N ILE A 55 1.06 -6.71 8.37
CA ILE A 55 -0.28 -6.95 7.83
C ILE A 55 -0.16 -8.01 6.75
N GLY A 56 -0.80 -9.14 6.96
CA GLY A 56 -0.96 -10.18 5.95
C GLY A 56 -2.38 -10.16 5.41
N THR A 57 -2.56 -10.10 4.10
CA THR A 57 -3.87 -10.08 3.46
C THR A 57 -3.92 -11.17 2.40
N SER A 58 -5.03 -11.93 2.39
CA SER A 58 -5.36 -12.89 1.35
C SER A 58 -6.75 -12.54 0.82
N LYS A 59 -6.85 -12.35 -0.47
CA LYS A 59 -8.06 -11.98 -1.18
C LYS A 59 -8.33 -12.98 -2.29
N TYR A 60 -9.55 -13.50 -2.33
CA TYR A 60 -10.07 -14.28 -3.44
C TYR A 60 -11.28 -13.55 -3.99
N THR A 61 -11.31 -13.33 -5.30
CA THR A 61 -12.43 -12.70 -6.00
C THR A 61 -12.88 -13.63 -7.11
N GLN A 62 -14.16 -13.93 -7.11
CA GLN A 62 -14.85 -14.63 -8.19
C GLN A 62 -15.83 -13.66 -8.82
N ARG A 63 -15.67 -13.45 -10.10
CA ARG A 63 -16.58 -12.65 -10.94
C ARG A 63 -17.29 -13.57 -11.91
N GLU A 64 -18.57 -13.41 -12.03
CA GLU A 64 -19.41 -14.12 -12.98
C GLU A 64 -20.34 -13.12 -13.66
N GLY A 65 -20.58 -13.29 -14.93
CA GLY A 65 -21.52 -12.45 -15.64
C GLY A 65 -21.36 -12.56 -17.15
N TRP A 66 -21.88 -11.56 -17.82
CA TRP A 66 -21.86 -11.51 -19.27
C TRP A 66 -21.43 -10.12 -19.75
N GLN A 67 -20.87 -10.11 -20.95
CA GLN A 67 -20.64 -8.88 -21.71
C GLN A 67 -21.21 -9.02 -23.13
N ASN A 68 -21.55 -7.87 -23.71
CA ASN A 68 -22.12 -7.73 -25.05
C ASN A 68 -21.49 -6.49 -25.70
N ILE A 69 -20.18 -6.55 -25.97
CA ILE A 69 -19.48 -5.46 -26.66
C ILE A 69 -19.39 -5.75 -28.15
N SER A 70 -18.97 -6.93 -28.55
CA SER A 70 -18.94 -7.41 -29.93
C SER A 70 -19.89 -8.58 -30.15
N SER A 71 -20.07 -9.41 -29.16
CA SER A 71 -20.98 -10.55 -29.09
C SER A 71 -21.37 -10.80 -27.63
N LEU A 72 -22.51 -11.47 -27.43
CA LEU A 72 -22.98 -11.84 -26.11
C LEU A 72 -22.29 -13.12 -25.66
N TYR A 73 -21.43 -13.05 -24.62
CA TYR A 73 -20.83 -14.22 -24.03
C TYR A 73 -20.73 -14.12 -22.51
N LEU A 74 -20.70 -15.29 -21.87
CA LEU A 74 -20.49 -15.41 -20.44
C LEU A 74 -18.99 -15.32 -20.14
N GLN A 75 -18.68 -14.66 -19.02
CA GLN A 75 -17.32 -14.53 -18.53
C GLN A 75 -17.25 -14.90 -17.06
N GLU A 76 -16.23 -15.66 -16.72
CA GLU A 76 -15.84 -15.94 -15.34
C GLU A 76 -14.41 -15.47 -15.11
N LYS A 77 -14.18 -14.75 -14.02
CA LYS A 77 -12.84 -14.34 -13.62
C LYS A 77 -12.56 -14.78 -12.19
N PHE A 78 -11.41 -15.43 -12.00
CA PHE A 78 -10.91 -15.84 -10.70
C PHE A 78 -9.62 -15.07 -10.41
N GLU A 79 -9.59 -14.33 -9.30
CA GLU A 79 -8.40 -13.61 -8.86
C GLU A 79 -8.00 -14.07 -7.47
N TYR A 80 -6.76 -14.56 -7.35
CA TYR A 80 -6.11 -14.92 -6.09
C TYR A 80 -5.02 -13.89 -5.83
N ASP A 81 -5.13 -13.16 -4.74
CA ASP A 81 -4.16 -12.16 -4.34
C ASP A 81 -3.76 -12.36 -2.89
N ARG A 82 -2.46 -12.46 -2.63
CA ARG A 82 -1.90 -12.54 -1.29
C ARG A 82 -0.72 -11.59 -1.18
N TYR A 83 -0.76 -10.72 -0.19
CA TYR A 83 0.37 -9.85 0.08
C TYR A 83 0.62 -9.69 1.57
N THR A 84 1.87 -9.39 1.89
CA THR A 84 2.31 -9.04 3.23
C THR A 84 2.94 -7.66 3.18
N ARG A 85 2.65 -6.84 4.18
CA ARG A 85 3.28 -5.55 4.41
C ARG A 85 3.90 -5.58 5.79
N ASN A 86 5.18 -5.24 5.88
CA ASN A 86 5.88 -5.02 7.13
C ASN A 86 6.28 -3.56 7.17
N SER A 87 6.23 -2.96 8.35
CA SER A 87 6.79 -1.63 8.60
C SER A 87 7.43 -1.60 9.97
N TYR A 88 8.60 -1.01 10.03
CA TYR A 88 9.33 -0.72 11.25
C TYR A 88 9.71 0.75 11.23
N SER A 89 9.61 1.40 12.38
CA SER A 89 10.15 2.73 12.59
C SER A 89 10.77 2.78 13.98
N GLY A 90 12.05 3.12 14.03
CA GLY A 90 12.82 3.33 15.25
C GLY A 90 13.35 4.75 15.27
N GLN A 91 13.26 5.40 16.43
CA GLN A 91 13.75 6.74 16.66
C GLN A 91 14.51 6.78 17.99
N ILE A 92 15.66 7.43 17.97
CA ILE A 92 16.39 7.82 19.18
C ILE A 92 16.45 9.34 19.19
N SER A 93 16.11 9.94 20.31
CA SER A 93 16.20 11.39 20.48
C SER A 93 16.75 11.76 21.85
N GLY A 94 17.44 12.88 21.92
CA GLY A 94 18.00 13.42 23.12
C GLY A 94 17.67 14.91 23.28
N VAL A 95 17.47 15.30 24.51
CA VAL A 95 17.22 16.69 24.92
C VAL A 95 18.18 17.01 26.03
N HIS A 96 18.97 18.09 25.88
CA HIS A 96 19.98 18.52 26.82
C HIS A 96 19.78 19.99 27.18
N ASP A 97 19.48 20.24 28.43
CA ASP A 97 19.36 21.60 28.94
C ASP A 97 20.78 22.10 29.33
N ILE A 98 21.25 23.18 28.68
CA ILE A 98 22.57 23.78 28.82
C ILE A 98 22.45 25.26 29.15
N LEU A 99 22.95 25.68 30.33
CA LEU A 99 22.91 27.10 30.75
C LEU A 99 21.55 27.76 30.44
N ASN A 100 21.52 28.71 29.51
CA ASN A 100 20.30 29.42 29.08
C ASN A 100 19.71 28.86 27.78
N GLY A 101 20.18 27.68 27.35
CA GLY A 101 19.75 27.09 26.08
C GLY A 101 19.42 25.60 26.21
N LYS A 102 19.00 25.05 25.10
CA LYS A 102 18.62 23.66 24.99
C LYS A 102 19.07 23.12 23.63
N ILE A 103 19.67 21.95 23.65
CA ILE A 103 19.94 21.18 22.42
C ILE A 103 18.97 20.02 22.39
N ASP A 104 18.28 19.85 21.29
CA ASP A 104 17.51 18.65 20.99
C ASP A 104 17.98 18.04 19.67
N TRP A 105 18.14 16.74 19.66
CA TRP A 105 18.54 15.98 18.49
C TRP A 105 17.70 14.73 18.34
N GLU A 106 17.52 14.30 17.12
CA GLU A 106 16.84 13.07 16.81
C GLU A 106 17.50 12.35 15.64
N THR A 107 17.47 11.04 15.67
CA THR A 107 17.83 10.20 14.55
C THR A 107 16.80 9.08 14.43
N GLY A 108 16.44 8.76 13.21
CA GLY A 108 15.41 7.76 12.92
C GLY A 108 15.82 6.84 11.78
N TYR A 109 15.35 5.61 11.89
CA TYR A 109 15.41 4.65 10.81
C TYR A 109 14.04 4.03 10.63
N SER A 110 13.54 4.00 9.38
CA SER A 110 12.31 3.34 9.03
C SER A 110 12.54 2.37 7.87
N TYR A 111 11.90 1.24 7.97
CA TYR A 111 11.88 0.21 6.94
C TYR A 111 10.45 -0.15 6.62
N ALA A 112 10.13 -0.24 5.34
CA ALA A 112 8.85 -0.74 4.88
C ALA A 112 9.03 -1.72 3.72
N ASP A 113 8.30 -2.80 3.73
CA ASP A 113 8.21 -3.71 2.59
C ASP A 113 6.76 -4.06 2.25
N ARG A 114 6.56 -4.40 0.98
CA ARG A 114 5.37 -5.08 0.50
C ARG A 114 5.79 -6.22 -0.40
N ILE A 115 5.42 -7.43 -0.03
CA ILE A 115 5.71 -8.65 -0.78
C ILE A 115 4.39 -9.26 -1.22
N GLN A 116 4.20 -9.37 -2.52
CA GLN A 116 3.08 -10.03 -3.18
C GLN A 116 3.66 -11.17 -4.02
N PRO A 117 3.77 -12.38 -3.45
CA PRO A 117 4.56 -13.44 -4.05
C PRO A 117 3.92 -14.04 -5.30
N ASP A 118 2.60 -14.01 -5.38
CA ASP A 118 1.88 -14.75 -6.40
C ASP A 118 0.43 -14.24 -6.50
N ARG A 119 0.21 -13.27 -7.35
CA ARG A 119 -1.13 -12.87 -7.77
C ARG A 119 -1.47 -13.65 -9.02
N ARG A 120 -2.61 -14.31 -9.03
CA ARG A 120 -3.08 -15.10 -10.18
C ARG A 120 -4.41 -14.56 -10.65
N ILE A 121 -4.51 -14.39 -11.96
CA ILE A 121 -5.75 -14.06 -12.65
C ILE A 121 -6.00 -15.16 -13.67
N ILE A 122 -7.21 -15.74 -13.64
CA ILE A 122 -7.68 -16.72 -14.59
C ILE A 122 -9.01 -16.22 -15.11
N ASN A 123 -9.09 -15.95 -16.41
CA ASN A 123 -10.33 -15.63 -17.10
C ASN A 123 -10.79 -16.83 -17.91
N ARG A 124 -12.10 -17.07 -17.89
CA ARG A 124 -12.78 -18.05 -18.72
C ARG A 124 -13.88 -17.33 -19.48
N GLU A 125 -14.02 -17.67 -20.73
CA GLU A 125 -15.01 -17.08 -21.62
C GLU A 125 -15.77 -18.20 -22.34
N GLN A 126 -17.05 -17.94 -22.59
CA GLN A 126 -17.85 -18.83 -23.38
C GLN A 126 -17.47 -18.69 -24.85
N ASN A 127 -17.21 -19.79 -25.52
CA ASN A 127 -16.96 -19.79 -26.97
C ASN A 127 -18.25 -19.41 -27.71
N ASP A 128 -18.21 -18.31 -28.43
CA ASP A 128 -19.32 -17.78 -29.22
C ASP A 128 -19.19 -18.02 -30.75
N LEU A 129 -18.15 -18.73 -31.19
CA LEU A 129 -17.92 -19.08 -32.57
C LEU A 129 -18.93 -20.13 -33.06
N VAL A 130 -19.90 -19.69 -33.84
CA VAL A 130 -20.90 -20.57 -34.42
C VAL A 130 -20.25 -21.56 -35.41
N GLY A 131 -20.47 -22.86 -35.19
CA GLY A 131 -19.86 -23.93 -35.96
C GLY A 131 -18.60 -24.56 -35.32
N ASP A 132 -18.08 -23.99 -34.26
CA ASP A 132 -17.00 -24.59 -33.47
C ASP A 132 -17.55 -25.75 -32.62
N PRO A 133 -16.84 -26.92 -32.53
CA PRO A 133 -17.22 -28.03 -31.65
C PRO A 133 -17.32 -27.67 -30.17
N CYS A 134 -16.71 -26.56 -29.77
CA CYS A 134 -16.71 -26.01 -28.43
C CYS A 134 -17.70 -24.84 -28.24
N TYR A 135 -18.57 -24.57 -29.25
CA TYR A 135 -19.56 -23.52 -29.12
C TYR A 135 -20.41 -23.64 -27.84
N GLY A 136 -20.57 -22.53 -27.15
CA GLY A 136 -21.28 -22.46 -25.87
C GLY A 136 -20.54 -23.03 -24.66
N LYS A 137 -19.37 -23.67 -24.82
CA LYS A 137 -18.57 -24.18 -23.70
C LYS A 137 -17.65 -23.08 -23.12
N MET A 138 -17.43 -23.13 -21.81
CA MET A 138 -16.48 -22.26 -21.12
C MET A 138 -15.05 -22.72 -21.39
N GLY A 139 -14.28 -21.87 -22.06
CA GLY A 139 -12.86 -22.06 -22.31
C GLY A 139 -12.01 -21.09 -21.51
N ILE A 140 -10.71 -21.38 -21.40
CA ILE A 140 -9.76 -20.45 -20.80
C ILE A 140 -9.43 -19.35 -21.81
N ASP A 141 -9.60 -18.09 -21.41
CA ASP A 141 -9.10 -16.96 -22.20
C ASP A 141 -7.58 -16.85 -22.06
N GLN A 142 -6.86 -17.29 -23.08
CA GLN A 142 -5.42 -17.36 -23.10
C GLN A 142 -4.73 -16.00 -23.02
N ASN A 143 -5.42 -14.93 -23.42
CA ASN A 143 -4.86 -13.58 -23.40
C ASN A 143 -4.90 -12.94 -22.01
N ASN A 144 -5.68 -13.51 -21.12
CA ASN A 144 -5.99 -12.95 -19.81
C ASN A 144 -5.65 -13.92 -18.65
N ILE A 145 -4.65 -14.79 -18.84
CA ILE A 145 -4.04 -15.55 -17.75
C ILE A 145 -2.76 -14.83 -17.32
N GLU A 146 -2.76 -14.36 -16.11
CA GLU A 146 -1.63 -13.62 -15.55
C GLU A 146 -1.19 -14.21 -14.22
N ARG A 147 0.11 -14.28 -14.03
CA ARG A 147 0.73 -14.56 -12.76
C ARG A 147 1.78 -13.49 -12.48
N CYS A 148 1.58 -12.72 -11.42
CA CYS A 148 2.43 -11.60 -11.08
C CYS A 148 3.04 -11.77 -9.69
N SER A 149 4.33 -11.43 -9.58
CA SER A 149 5.03 -11.34 -8.29
C SER A 149 5.65 -9.97 -8.16
N THR A 150 5.37 -9.27 -7.06
CA THR A 150 5.94 -7.95 -6.78
C THR A 150 6.61 -7.88 -5.43
N LYS A 151 7.72 -7.14 -5.37
CA LYS A 151 8.43 -6.82 -4.13
C LYS A 151 8.78 -5.34 -4.11
N LEU A 152 8.39 -4.67 -3.05
CA LEU A 152 8.76 -3.28 -2.76
C LEU A 152 9.50 -3.26 -1.44
N HIS A 153 10.67 -2.62 -1.43
CA HIS A 153 11.46 -2.36 -0.22
C HIS A 153 11.78 -0.88 -0.16
N GLU A 154 11.60 -0.29 1.00
CA GLU A 154 11.92 1.11 1.25
C GLU A 154 12.67 1.25 2.58
N ASN A 155 13.75 2.01 2.56
CA ASN A 155 14.52 2.37 3.73
C ASN A 155 14.60 3.90 3.82
N ILE A 156 14.41 4.45 4.99
CA ILE A 156 14.48 5.88 5.26
C ILE A 156 15.36 6.06 6.50
N GLY A 157 16.41 6.84 6.34
CA GLY A 157 17.24 7.31 7.45
C GLY A 157 17.04 8.80 7.63
N SER A 158 16.88 9.28 8.84
CA SER A 158 16.73 10.71 9.15
C SER A 158 17.57 11.12 10.34
N ALA A 159 18.02 12.37 10.33
CA ALA A 159 18.69 12.97 11.47
C ALA A 159 18.39 14.46 11.54
N GLY A 160 18.29 14.98 12.74
CA GLY A 160 18.05 16.39 12.99
C GLY A 160 18.69 16.83 14.30
N ILE A 161 19.07 18.08 14.37
CA ILE A 161 19.55 18.75 15.55
C ILE A 161 19.03 20.17 15.59
N ASN A 162 18.56 20.59 16.75
CA ASN A 162 18.08 21.93 17.00
C ASN A 162 18.76 22.50 18.25
N TYR A 163 19.00 23.79 18.18
CA TYR A 163 19.45 24.57 19.33
C TYR A 163 18.43 25.66 19.61
N SER A 164 18.04 25.83 20.86
CA SER A 164 17.21 26.93 21.29
C SER A 164 17.89 27.67 22.46
N GLN A 165 17.79 28.97 22.43
CA GLN A 165 18.32 29.84 23.46
C GLN A 165 17.31 30.88 23.93
N LEU A 166 17.16 31.01 25.23
CA LEU A 166 16.36 32.05 25.84
C LEU A 166 17.21 33.31 25.95
N LEU A 167 16.85 34.35 25.17
CA LEU A 167 17.58 35.63 25.16
C LEU A 167 17.05 36.62 26.17
N ILE A 168 15.74 36.67 26.37
CA ILE A 168 15.08 37.58 27.29
C ILE A 168 14.10 36.80 28.16
N ASN A 169 14.27 36.85 29.47
CA ASN A 169 13.34 36.28 30.43
C ASN A 169 13.00 37.35 31.48
N ASN A 170 12.08 38.24 31.19
CA ASN A 170 11.63 39.24 32.12
C ASN A 170 10.45 38.68 32.92
N LYS A 171 10.75 38.14 34.12
CA LYS A 171 9.73 37.57 35.04
C LYS A 171 8.91 38.63 35.78
N ASN A 172 9.25 39.93 35.69
CA ASN A 172 8.57 40.99 36.42
C ASN A 172 7.64 41.77 35.49
N ARG A 173 6.36 41.66 35.71
CA ARG A 173 5.24 42.40 35.07
C ARG A 173 5.22 42.33 33.54
N ASP A 174 4.25 41.68 32.96
CA ASP A 174 4.02 41.57 31.49
C ASP A 174 5.18 40.95 30.69
N GLY A 175 5.71 39.85 31.22
CA GLY A 175 6.94 39.22 30.80
C GLY A 175 7.08 38.93 29.33
N TYR A 176 7.97 39.63 28.67
CA TYR A 176 8.44 39.26 27.35
C TYR A 176 9.36 38.05 27.45
N LEU A 177 9.04 37.00 26.69
CA LEU A 177 9.88 35.84 26.50
C LEU A 177 10.40 35.86 25.07
N LEU A 178 11.70 36.03 24.86
CA LEU A 178 12.31 35.87 23.54
C LEU A 178 13.16 34.60 23.52
N GLU A 179 12.71 33.60 22.79
CA GLU A 179 13.44 32.37 22.52
C GLU A 179 13.82 32.34 21.03
N VAL A 180 15.07 32.10 20.74
CA VAL A 180 15.59 31.92 19.36
C VAL A 180 15.89 30.44 19.19
N LYS A 181 15.40 29.87 18.08
CA LYS A 181 15.63 28.46 17.69
C LYS A 181 16.26 28.40 16.30
N ALA A 182 17.28 27.55 16.15
CA ALA A 182 17.90 27.21 14.89
C ALA A 182 18.16 25.72 14.84
N GLY A 183 18.03 25.14 13.67
CA GLY A 183 18.25 23.70 13.52
C GLY A 183 18.49 23.30 12.08
N ILE A 184 18.94 22.07 11.92
CA ILE A 184 19.13 21.41 10.63
C ILE A 184 18.52 20.02 10.72
N TYR A 185 17.85 19.62 9.64
CA TYR A 185 17.26 18.30 9.47
C TYR A 185 17.58 17.78 8.08
N GLY A 186 17.82 16.48 7.98
CA GLY A 186 18.01 15.80 6.71
C GLY A 186 17.44 14.38 6.75
N ASP A 187 16.95 13.92 5.61
CA ASP A 187 16.55 12.55 5.41
C ASP A 187 17.09 11.97 4.09
N TYR A 188 17.28 10.67 4.10
CA TYR A 188 17.65 9.89 2.92
C TYR A 188 16.66 8.75 2.74
N ARG A 189 16.18 8.57 1.52
CA ARG A 189 15.22 7.52 1.16
C ARG A 189 15.75 6.68 0.00
N GLY A 190 15.85 5.38 0.23
CA GLY A 190 16.14 4.38 -0.80
C GLY A 190 14.92 3.49 -1.04
N ARG A 191 14.48 3.35 -2.29
CA ARG A 191 13.36 2.49 -2.68
C ARG A 191 13.77 1.55 -3.79
N LYS A 192 13.43 0.27 -3.66
CA LYS A 192 13.61 -0.75 -4.68
C LYS A 192 12.28 -1.43 -4.96
N TYR A 193 11.92 -1.52 -6.24
CA TYR A 193 10.73 -2.20 -6.71
C TYR A 193 11.11 -3.23 -7.75
N ASP A 194 10.72 -4.49 -7.52
CA ASP A 194 10.93 -5.61 -8.42
C ASP A 194 9.55 -6.19 -8.78
N THR A 195 9.29 -6.41 -10.08
CA THR A 195 8.11 -7.12 -10.56
C THR A 195 8.51 -8.22 -11.54
N LYS A 196 7.75 -9.31 -11.52
CA LYS A 196 7.87 -10.41 -12.48
C LYS A 196 6.46 -10.82 -12.88
N ASP A 197 6.18 -10.70 -14.17
CA ASP A 197 4.89 -11.04 -14.76
C ASP A 197 5.09 -12.21 -15.71
N PHE A 198 4.22 -13.21 -15.58
CA PHE A 198 4.19 -14.40 -16.41
C PHE A 198 2.85 -14.47 -17.10
N TYR A 199 2.89 -14.58 -18.42
CA TYR A 199 1.74 -14.77 -19.29
C TYR A 199 1.80 -16.15 -19.90
N TYR A 200 0.67 -16.82 -20.01
CA TYR A 200 0.56 -18.12 -20.64
C TYR A 200 -0.03 -17.95 -22.03
N ARG A 201 0.66 -18.45 -23.03
CA ARG A 201 0.17 -18.49 -24.40
C ARG A 201 0.28 -19.91 -24.94
N PHE A 202 -0.75 -20.37 -25.62
CA PHE A 202 -0.61 -21.59 -26.42
C PHE A 202 0.13 -21.22 -27.71
N ILE A 203 1.09 -22.03 -28.06
CA ILE A 203 1.77 -21.97 -29.35
C ILE A 203 1.14 -23.10 -30.15
N GLU A 204 0.38 -22.78 -31.20
CA GLU A 204 -0.02 -23.76 -32.18
C GLU A 204 1.23 -24.25 -32.92
N SER A 205 1.47 -25.55 -32.85
CA SER A 205 2.55 -26.24 -33.55
C SER A 205 2.09 -26.67 -34.92
#